data_e6f583fc24cad494fcc7b080aea655fc
#
_entry.id   e6f583fc24cad494fcc7b080aea655fc
#
_cell.length_a   1.000
_cell.length_b   1.000
_cell.length_c   1.000
_cell.angle_alpha   90.00
_cell.angle_beta   90.00
_cell.angle_gamma   90.00
#
_symmetry.space_group_name_H-M   'P 1'
#
loop_
_entity.id
_entity.type
_entity.pdbx_description
1 polymer ?
#
loop_
_entity_poly.entity_id
_entity_poly.type
_entity_poly.pdbx_seq_one_letter_code
_entity_poly.pdbx_strand_id
1 'polypeptide(L)'
;NCMKEYEEQYEVCPHCGYVDGSPPAEAYHLAPGEILNHKYIVGTAIDSGGFGIIYRAWDAQMEQVVAIKEYFPNGVVSRVPGQNDVIVYSGKNREVFRKGVDRFLVEARNMAEFSQPDIVALYDYFEENNTAYIVMEYLDGVSFKEYLKERGGQIPSEEVVDITLHVLAALEEIHSHHII
;
A
#
# COMPACT_ATOMS: atom_id res chain seq x y z
N ASN A 1 3.97 -4.48 13.73
CA ASN A 1 4.74 -4.48 12.49
C ASN A 1 4.15 -5.44 11.44
N CYS A 2 4.05 -6.75 11.71
CA CYS A 2 3.45 -7.74 10.80
C CYS A 2 1.95 -7.97 11.02
N MET A 3 1.35 -7.31 12.00
CA MET A 3 -0.08 -7.39 12.37
C MET A 3 -0.57 -8.79 12.74
N LYS A 4 0.34 -9.68 13.18
CA LYS A 4 -0.01 -10.97 13.76
C LYS A 4 -0.06 -10.86 15.27
N GLU A 5 -1.06 -11.49 15.88
CA GLU A 5 -1.18 -11.55 17.33
C GLU A 5 -0.09 -12.41 17.96
N TYR A 6 0.40 -12.02 19.14
CA TYR A 6 1.30 -12.79 19.97
C TYR A 6 1.16 -12.36 21.44
N GLU A 7 1.61 -13.21 22.36
CA GLU A 7 1.50 -12.95 23.77
C GLU A 7 2.46 -11.83 24.23
N GLU A 8 2.00 -10.97 25.15
CA GLU A 8 2.74 -9.79 25.66
C GLU A 8 4.09 -10.12 26.32
N GLN A 9 4.31 -11.37 26.72
CA GLN A 9 5.56 -11.81 27.34
C GLN A 9 6.77 -11.78 26.38
N TYR A 10 6.54 -11.65 25.07
CA TYR A 10 7.61 -11.63 24.08
C TYR A 10 8.05 -10.19 23.80
N GLU A 11 9.29 -9.85 24.12
CA GLU A 11 9.92 -8.58 23.73
C GLU A 11 10.16 -8.47 22.23
N VAL A 12 10.26 -9.62 21.55
CA VAL A 12 10.48 -9.74 20.12
C VAL A 12 9.32 -10.47 19.47
N CYS A 13 8.71 -9.90 18.46
CA CYS A 13 7.63 -10.56 17.74
C CYS A 13 8.09 -11.92 17.16
N PRO A 14 7.48 -13.06 17.56
CA PRO A 14 7.91 -14.38 17.11
C PRO A 14 7.65 -14.64 15.62
N HIS A 15 6.82 -13.82 14.98
CA HIS A 15 6.45 -13.96 13.57
C HIS A 15 7.37 -13.21 12.62
N CYS A 16 7.92 -12.05 13.02
CA CYS A 16 8.69 -11.21 12.12
C CYS A 16 9.96 -10.62 12.74
N GLY A 17 10.27 -10.95 14.00
CA GLY A 17 11.46 -10.45 14.67
C GLY A 17 11.44 -8.96 15.05
N TYR A 18 10.29 -8.28 14.92
CA TYR A 18 10.17 -6.87 15.29
C TYR A 18 10.31 -6.69 16.80
N VAL A 19 11.09 -5.69 17.18
CA VAL A 19 11.21 -5.18 18.56
C VAL A 19 10.50 -3.84 18.61
N ASP A 20 9.66 -3.63 19.62
CA ASP A 20 8.93 -2.36 19.77
C ASP A 20 9.89 -1.17 19.85
N GLY A 21 9.53 -0.07 19.18
CA GLY A 21 10.38 1.11 19.06
C GLY A 21 11.54 0.97 18.05
N SER A 22 11.66 -0.15 17.32
CA SER A 22 12.65 -0.25 16.23
C SER A 22 12.37 0.78 15.14
N PRO A 23 13.42 1.39 14.56
CA PRO A 23 13.25 2.35 13.46
C PRO A 23 12.63 1.66 12.22
N PRO A 24 12.01 2.43 11.32
CA PRO A 24 11.54 1.91 10.05
C PRO A 24 12.70 1.41 9.18
N ALA A 25 12.41 0.56 8.18
CA ALA A 25 13.42 -0.03 7.30
C ALA A 25 14.20 1.04 6.51
N GLU A 26 13.53 2.10 6.09
CA GLU A 26 14.13 3.26 5.43
C GLU A 26 13.80 4.53 6.23
N ALA A 27 14.74 5.46 6.30
CA ALA A 27 14.62 6.66 7.11
C ALA A 27 13.44 7.59 6.73
N TYR A 28 12.94 7.45 5.51
CA TYR A 28 11.78 8.20 5.00
C TYR A 28 10.46 7.44 5.12
N HIS A 29 10.44 6.20 5.59
CA HIS A 29 9.21 5.48 5.90
C HIS A 29 8.58 6.00 7.19
N LEU A 30 7.27 5.87 7.32
CA LEU A 30 6.58 6.03 8.60
C LEU A 30 7.06 4.96 9.58
N ALA A 31 7.19 5.34 10.83
CA ALA A 31 7.58 4.40 11.88
C ALA A 31 6.44 3.40 12.16
N PRO A 32 6.77 2.13 12.44
CA PRO A 32 5.77 1.19 12.94
C PRO A 32 5.14 1.70 14.24
N GLY A 33 3.81 1.60 14.36
CA GLY A 33 3.04 2.11 15.47
C GLY A 33 2.45 3.51 15.25
N GLU A 34 2.84 4.23 14.21
CA GLU A 34 2.19 5.49 13.84
C GLU A 34 0.72 5.29 13.52
N ILE A 35 -0.12 6.25 13.92
CA ILE A 35 -1.56 6.18 13.74
C ILE A 35 -1.97 7.18 12.67
N LEU A 36 -2.56 6.69 11.60
CA LEU A 36 -3.15 7.47 10.51
C LEU A 36 -4.67 7.50 10.64
N ASN A 37 -5.27 8.65 10.28
CA ASN A 37 -6.72 8.88 10.30
C ASN A 37 -7.39 8.37 11.61
N HIS A 38 -6.71 8.50 12.74
CA HIS A 38 -7.16 8.11 14.10
C HIS A 38 -7.54 6.62 14.28
N LYS A 39 -7.30 5.74 13.30
CA LYS A 39 -7.71 4.34 13.34
C LYS A 39 -6.75 3.35 12.70
N TYR A 40 -5.87 3.79 11.81
CA TYR A 40 -4.96 2.87 11.13
C TYR A 40 -3.59 2.86 11.81
N ILE A 41 -3.19 1.73 12.36
CA ILE A 41 -1.88 1.55 12.99
C ILE A 41 -0.91 1.04 11.92
N VAL A 42 0.07 1.86 11.58
CA VAL A 42 1.09 1.55 10.56
C VAL A 42 2.01 0.43 11.04
N GLY A 43 2.26 -0.54 10.18
CA GLY A 43 3.25 -1.60 10.39
C GLY A 43 4.51 -1.39 9.56
N THR A 44 4.94 -2.46 8.89
CA THR A 44 6.10 -2.40 8.00
C THR A 44 5.73 -1.91 6.61
N ALA A 45 6.63 -1.18 5.96
CA ALA A 45 6.56 -0.98 4.52
C ALA A 45 6.80 -2.32 3.81
N ILE A 46 5.89 -2.69 2.91
CA ILE A 46 5.93 -3.95 2.15
C ILE A 46 6.38 -3.75 0.71
N ASP A 47 6.22 -2.52 0.20
CA ASP A 47 6.72 -2.12 -1.11
C ASP A 47 7.03 -0.62 -1.12
N SER A 48 8.00 -0.22 -1.93
CA SER A 48 8.32 1.19 -2.17
C SER A 48 8.80 1.38 -3.60
N GLY A 49 8.15 2.27 -4.33
CA GLY A 49 8.40 2.50 -5.75
C GLY A 49 8.46 3.98 -6.14
N GLY A 50 8.50 4.23 -7.45
CA GLY A 50 8.59 5.59 -8.00
C GLY A 50 7.43 6.51 -7.61
N PHE A 51 6.27 5.95 -7.29
CA PHE A 51 5.03 6.70 -7.03
C PHE A 51 4.55 6.66 -5.59
N GLY A 52 5.17 5.87 -4.72
CA GLY A 52 4.72 5.80 -3.33
C GLY A 52 5.29 4.65 -2.54
N ILE A 53 4.81 4.55 -1.31
CA ILE A 53 5.18 3.53 -0.34
C ILE A 53 3.91 2.78 0.06
N ILE A 54 3.98 1.47 0.14
CA ILE A 54 2.86 0.64 0.61
C ILE A 54 3.24 0.05 1.96
N TYR A 55 2.38 0.28 2.95
CA TYR A 55 2.52 -0.24 4.31
C TYR A 55 1.50 -1.34 4.56
N ARG A 56 1.89 -2.36 5.31
CA ARG A 56 0.95 -3.18 6.05
C ARG A 56 0.47 -2.39 7.25
N ALA A 57 -0.83 -2.37 7.53
CA ALA A 57 -1.40 -1.66 8.65
C ALA A 57 -2.55 -2.45 9.30
N TRP A 58 -2.96 -2.04 10.48
CA TRP A 58 -4.12 -2.57 11.19
C TRP A 58 -5.21 -1.51 11.25
N ASP A 59 -6.39 -1.83 10.78
CA ASP A 59 -7.60 -1.03 11.01
C ASP A 59 -8.20 -1.39 12.38
N ALA A 60 -8.03 -0.50 13.35
CA ALA A 60 -8.51 -0.72 14.72
C ALA A 60 -10.04 -0.66 14.85
N GLN A 61 -10.75 -0.10 13.87
CA GLN A 61 -12.20 -0.02 13.86
C GLN A 61 -12.84 -1.27 13.27
N MET A 62 -12.26 -1.80 12.21
CA MET A 62 -12.76 -3.00 11.51
C MET A 62 -12.04 -4.27 11.96
N GLU A 63 -11.04 -4.17 12.85
CA GLU A 63 -10.25 -5.27 13.40
C GLU A 63 -9.65 -6.17 12.31
N GLN A 64 -9.05 -5.56 11.28
CA GLN A 64 -8.48 -6.28 10.14
C GLN A 64 -7.15 -5.69 9.66
N VAL A 65 -6.36 -6.53 9.00
CA VAL A 65 -5.14 -6.10 8.31
C VAL A 65 -5.52 -5.42 6.99
N VAL A 66 -4.91 -4.28 6.72
CA VAL A 66 -5.10 -3.51 5.48
C VAL A 66 -3.76 -3.15 4.85
N ALA A 67 -3.76 -2.82 3.58
CA ALA A 67 -2.64 -2.18 2.90
C ALA A 67 -2.92 -0.67 2.78
N ILE A 68 -1.92 0.15 3.11
CA ILE A 68 -2.01 1.61 2.98
C ILE A 68 -0.96 2.08 1.98
N LYS A 69 -1.42 2.65 0.88
CA LYS A 69 -0.54 3.29 -0.12
C LYS A 69 -0.43 4.78 0.17
N GLU A 70 0.78 5.23 0.42
CA GLU A 70 1.12 6.64 0.59
C GLU A 70 1.59 7.23 -0.74
N TYR A 71 1.10 8.42 -1.11
CA TYR A 71 1.63 9.15 -2.24
C TYR A 71 2.97 9.80 -1.86
N PHE A 72 4.08 9.19 -2.31
CA PHE A 72 5.45 9.61 -1.99
C PHE A 72 6.34 9.53 -3.25
N PRO A 73 6.17 10.46 -4.22
CA PRO A 73 6.88 10.38 -5.49
C PRO A 73 8.38 10.66 -5.33
N ASN A 74 9.20 9.69 -5.74
CA ASN A 74 10.66 9.78 -5.67
C ASN A 74 11.19 11.00 -6.43
N GLY A 75 12.18 11.69 -5.86
CA GLY A 75 12.81 12.86 -6.46
C GLY A 75 12.00 14.16 -6.38
N VAL A 76 10.77 14.12 -5.84
CA VAL A 76 9.89 15.27 -5.68
C VAL A 76 9.75 15.66 -4.21
N VAL A 77 9.78 14.66 -3.33
CA VAL A 77 9.55 14.81 -1.89
C VAL A 77 10.65 14.15 -1.06
N SER A 78 10.67 14.50 0.22
CA SER A 78 11.45 13.84 1.27
C SER A 78 10.65 13.81 2.57
N ARG A 79 11.17 13.09 3.56
CA ARG A 79 10.70 13.10 4.95
C ARG A 79 11.89 13.20 5.87
N VAL A 80 11.77 14.00 6.93
CA VAL A 80 12.76 14.03 8.00
C VAL A 80 12.59 12.81 8.89
N PRO A 81 13.65 12.05 9.19
CA PRO A 81 13.55 10.90 10.09
C PRO A 81 12.88 11.27 11.42
N GLY A 82 11.88 10.47 11.85
CA GLY A 82 11.11 10.70 13.07
C GLY A 82 10.02 11.77 12.95
N GLN A 83 9.76 12.31 11.77
CA GLN A 83 8.61 13.16 11.47
C GLN A 83 7.71 12.48 10.43
N ASN A 84 6.41 12.76 10.49
CA ASN A 84 5.44 12.13 9.58
C ASN A 84 5.19 12.98 8.32
N ASP A 85 5.37 14.30 8.42
CA ASP A 85 5.10 15.23 7.33
C ASP A 85 6.00 15.02 6.12
N VAL A 86 5.38 14.98 4.95
CA VAL A 86 6.07 15.00 3.66
C VAL A 86 6.53 16.42 3.32
N ILE A 87 7.79 16.56 2.94
CA ILE A 87 8.41 17.83 2.54
C ILE A 87 8.60 17.82 1.03
N VAL A 88 7.90 18.71 0.35
CA VAL A 88 8.04 18.87 -1.10
C VAL A 88 9.25 19.76 -1.41
N TYR A 89 10.12 19.33 -2.31
CA TYR A 89 11.24 20.14 -2.77
C TYR A 89 10.73 21.45 -3.42
N SER A 90 11.51 22.52 -3.32
CA SER A 90 11.12 23.86 -3.75
C SER A 90 10.86 23.99 -5.25
N GLY A 91 10.20 25.10 -5.66
CA GLY A 91 10.00 25.48 -7.05
C GLY A 91 8.85 24.75 -7.74
N LYS A 92 9.08 24.29 -8.97
CA LYS A 92 8.07 23.62 -9.83
C LYS A 92 7.52 22.32 -9.21
N ASN A 93 8.25 21.70 -8.30
CA ASN A 93 7.87 20.45 -7.68
C ASN A 93 6.58 20.56 -6.84
N ARG A 94 6.29 21.73 -6.24
CA ARG A 94 5.05 21.91 -5.46
C ARG A 94 3.78 21.77 -6.31
N GLU A 95 3.79 22.36 -7.49
CA GLU A 95 2.63 22.26 -8.41
C GLU A 95 2.49 20.84 -8.95
N VAL A 96 3.60 20.20 -9.31
CA VAL A 96 3.64 18.81 -9.78
C VAL A 96 3.11 17.87 -8.68
N PHE A 97 3.59 18.04 -7.45
CA PHE A 97 3.17 17.24 -6.31
C PHE A 97 1.67 17.39 -6.03
N ARG A 98 1.17 18.63 -5.96
CA ARG A 98 -0.26 18.90 -5.71
C ARG A 98 -1.16 18.27 -6.78
N LYS A 99 -0.82 18.45 -8.07
CA LYS A 99 -1.54 17.79 -9.16
C LYS A 99 -1.48 16.26 -9.06
N GLY A 100 -0.38 15.73 -8.55
CA GLY A 100 -0.22 14.31 -8.30
C GLY A 100 -1.12 13.80 -7.17
N VAL A 101 -1.21 14.53 -6.05
CA VAL A 101 -2.15 14.25 -4.96
C VAL A 101 -3.60 14.25 -5.47
N ASP A 102 -3.99 15.29 -6.23
CA ASP A 102 -5.33 15.39 -6.79
C ASP A 102 -5.68 14.16 -7.67
N ARG A 103 -4.74 13.75 -8.54
CA ARG A 103 -4.91 12.56 -9.40
C ARG A 103 -4.98 11.27 -8.59
N PHE A 104 -4.14 11.13 -7.58
CA PHE A 104 -4.11 9.97 -6.69
C PHE A 104 -5.45 9.79 -5.98
N LEU A 105 -6.05 10.88 -5.49
CA LEU A 105 -7.38 10.86 -4.86
C LEU A 105 -8.52 10.62 -5.87
N VAL A 106 -8.40 11.11 -7.10
CA VAL A 106 -9.37 10.81 -8.18
C VAL A 106 -9.29 9.33 -8.54
N GLU A 107 -8.09 8.76 -8.68
CA GLU A 107 -7.90 7.33 -8.92
C GLU A 107 -8.54 6.50 -7.80
N ALA A 108 -8.35 6.89 -6.53
CA ALA A 108 -8.98 6.23 -5.40
C ALA A 108 -10.52 6.23 -5.50
N ARG A 109 -11.12 7.38 -5.83
CA ARG A 109 -12.58 7.47 -5.99
C ARG A 109 -13.11 6.56 -7.09
N ASN A 110 -12.42 6.52 -8.22
CA ASN A 110 -12.78 5.64 -9.32
C ASN A 110 -12.67 4.16 -8.93
N MET A 111 -11.59 3.80 -8.21
CA MET A 111 -11.40 2.43 -7.73
C MET A 111 -12.46 2.00 -6.70
N ALA A 112 -12.99 2.92 -5.91
CA ALA A 112 -14.03 2.63 -4.92
C ALA A 112 -15.38 2.22 -5.54
N GLU A 113 -15.58 2.45 -6.85
CA GLU A 113 -16.80 2.06 -7.57
C GLU A 113 -16.78 0.59 -7.99
N PHE A 114 -15.60 -0.06 -7.99
CA PHE A 114 -15.48 -1.46 -8.40
C PHE A 114 -15.83 -2.42 -7.26
N SER A 115 -16.58 -3.44 -7.61
CA SER A 115 -16.95 -4.56 -6.73
C SER A 115 -16.78 -5.89 -7.47
N GLN A 116 -15.57 -6.18 -7.91
CA GLN A 116 -15.20 -7.35 -8.69
C GLN A 116 -14.10 -8.12 -7.96
N PRO A 117 -14.19 -9.46 -7.79
CA PRO A 117 -13.27 -10.25 -6.97
C PRO A 117 -11.79 -10.17 -7.38
N ASP A 118 -11.52 -9.91 -8.66
CA ASP A 118 -10.16 -9.82 -9.20
C ASP A 118 -9.60 -8.39 -9.18
N ILE A 119 -10.32 -7.44 -8.58
CA ILE A 119 -9.88 -6.07 -8.34
C ILE A 119 -9.77 -5.85 -6.84
N VAL A 120 -8.60 -5.37 -6.38
CA VAL A 120 -8.36 -5.05 -4.98
C VAL A 120 -9.43 -4.08 -4.46
N ALA A 121 -10.09 -4.43 -3.36
CA ALA A 121 -11.10 -3.58 -2.75
C ALA A 121 -10.46 -2.34 -2.10
N LEU A 122 -11.04 -1.18 -2.35
CA LEU A 122 -10.65 0.08 -1.72
C LEU A 122 -11.60 0.34 -0.53
N TYR A 123 -11.03 0.62 0.65
CA TYR A 123 -11.79 0.82 1.87
C TYR A 123 -11.91 2.30 2.28
N ASP A 124 -10.84 3.10 2.06
CA ASP A 124 -10.81 4.50 2.49
C ASP A 124 -9.75 5.28 1.71
N TYR A 125 -9.83 6.60 1.70
CA TYR A 125 -8.77 7.49 1.24
C TYR A 125 -8.87 8.82 1.98
N PHE A 126 -7.72 9.42 2.30
CA PHE A 126 -7.67 10.66 3.08
C PHE A 126 -6.35 11.41 2.83
N GLU A 127 -6.33 12.68 3.24
CA GLU A 127 -5.13 13.51 3.26
C GLU A 127 -4.66 13.70 4.69
N GLU A 128 -3.37 13.46 4.94
CA GLU A 128 -2.70 13.67 6.22
C GLU A 128 -1.18 13.81 5.95
N ASN A 129 -0.41 14.35 6.90
CA ASN A 129 1.06 14.47 6.79
C ASN A 129 1.52 15.18 5.50
N ASN A 130 0.77 16.17 5.01
CA ASN A 130 1.01 16.89 3.76
C ASN A 130 1.04 16.00 2.50
N THR A 131 0.37 14.85 2.53
CA THR A 131 0.23 13.93 1.40
C THR A 131 -1.14 13.26 1.41
N ALA A 132 -1.32 12.23 0.60
CA ALA A 132 -2.55 11.45 0.53
C ALA A 132 -2.28 9.95 0.72
N TYR A 133 -3.27 9.27 1.25
CA TYR A 133 -3.26 7.84 1.55
C TYR A 133 -4.48 7.17 0.91
N ILE A 134 -4.27 5.95 0.43
CA ILE A 134 -5.33 5.03 -0.01
C ILE A 134 -5.25 3.80 0.86
N VAL A 135 -6.37 3.39 1.45
CA VAL A 135 -6.50 2.17 2.24
C VAL A 135 -7.22 1.12 1.42
N MET A 136 -6.61 -0.03 1.29
CA MET A 136 -7.12 -1.10 0.44
C MET A 136 -6.95 -2.46 1.12
N GLU A 137 -7.59 -3.45 0.55
CA GLU A 137 -7.45 -4.85 0.93
C GLU A 137 -5.97 -5.25 0.97
N TYR A 138 -5.57 -5.92 2.06
CA TYR A 138 -4.28 -6.56 2.15
C TYR A 138 -4.36 -7.98 1.59
N LEU A 139 -3.63 -8.24 0.51
CA LEU A 139 -3.54 -9.56 -0.09
C LEU A 139 -2.33 -10.30 0.51
N ASP A 140 -2.59 -11.36 1.28
CA ASP A 140 -1.54 -12.24 1.81
C ASP A 140 -1.18 -13.28 0.75
N GLY A 141 -0.33 -12.89 -0.19
CA GLY A 141 0.05 -13.70 -1.34
C GLY A 141 1.42 -13.32 -1.87
N VAL A 142 1.76 -13.91 -3.00
CA VAL A 142 3.00 -13.62 -3.75
C VAL A 142 2.65 -12.98 -5.09
N SER A 143 3.53 -12.11 -5.58
CA SER A 143 3.35 -11.54 -6.91
C SER A 143 3.49 -12.61 -8.00
N PHE A 144 2.83 -12.41 -9.14
CA PHE A 144 2.97 -13.33 -10.29
C PHE A 144 4.43 -13.52 -10.72
N LYS A 145 5.24 -12.48 -10.57
CA LYS A 145 6.68 -12.53 -10.84
C LYS A 145 7.41 -13.48 -9.90
N GLU A 146 7.11 -13.43 -8.61
CA GLU A 146 7.69 -14.32 -7.59
C GLU A 146 7.21 -15.75 -7.79
N TYR A 147 5.91 -15.93 -8.00
CA TYR A 147 5.32 -17.21 -8.31
C TYR A 147 5.96 -17.89 -9.52
N LEU A 148 6.17 -17.15 -10.61
CA LEU A 148 6.85 -17.64 -11.80
C LEU A 148 8.32 -18.01 -11.50
N LYS A 149 9.02 -17.19 -10.70
CA LYS A 149 10.41 -17.45 -10.31
C LYS A 149 10.54 -18.71 -9.47
N GLU A 150 9.66 -18.95 -8.50
CA GLU A 150 9.64 -20.13 -7.64
C GLU A 150 9.42 -21.41 -8.45
N ARG A 151 8.71 -21.32 -9.57
CA ARG A 151 8.46 -22.43 -10.49
C ARG A 151 9.50 -22.56 -11.64
N GLY A 152 10.64 -21.91 -11.51
CA GLY A 152 11.73 -22.02 -12.50
C GLY A 152 11.47 -21.27 -13.81
N GLY A 153 10.57 -20.28 -13.78
CA GLY A 153 10.27 -19.39 -14.93
C GLY A 153 9.22 -19.94 -15.90
N GLN A 154 8.56 -21.05 -15.56
CA GLN A 154 7.55 -21.68 -16.41
C GLN A 154 6.36 -22.17 -15.56
N ILE A 155 5.16 -22.03 -16.11
CA ILE A 155 3.92 -22.57 -15.54
C ILE A 155 3.12 -23.32 -16.63
N PRO A 156 2.25 -24.28 -16.27
CA PRO A 156 1.40 -25.00 -17.22
C PRO A 156 0.52 -24.04 -18.01
N SER A 157 0.26 -24.36 -19.28
CA SER A 157 -0.59 -23.52 -20.15
C SER A 157 -2.01 -23.35 -19.64
N GLU A 158 -2.57 -24.38 -19.00
CA GLU A 158 -3.90 -24.31 -18.39
C GLU A 158 -3.96 -23.25 -17.27
N GLU A 159 -2.94 -23.18 -16.44
CA GLU A 159 -2.83 -22.20 -15.36
C GLU A 159 -2.63 -20.77 -15.91
N VAL A 160 -1.87 -20.62 -17.02
CA VAL A 160 -1.76 -19.32 -17.72
C VAL A 160 -3.12 -18.86 -18.25
N VAL A 161 -3.89 -19.76 -18.83
CA VAL A 161 -5.23 -19.44 -19.35
C VAL A 161 -6.15 -19.00 -18.22
N ASP A 162 -6.15 -19.71 -17.09
CA ASP A 162 -6.98 -19.40 -15.93
C ASP A 162 -6.65 -18.00 -15.37
N ILE A 163 -5.37 -17.73 -15.08
CA ILE A 163 -4.90 -16.41 -14.62
C ILE A 163 -5.28 -15.31 -15.63
N THR A 164 -5.14 -15.60 -16.93
CA THR A 164 -5.45 -14.62 -17.98
C THR A 164 -6.94 -14.29 -18.02
N LEU A 165 -7.80 -15.26 -17.80
CA LEU A 165 -9.25 -15.04 -17.77
C LEU A 165 -9.66 -14.15 -16.60
N HIS A 166 -9.08 -14.32 -15.42
CA HIS A 166 -9.30 -13.43 -14.28
C HIS A 166 -8.84 -12.00 -14.57
N VAL A 167 -7.65 -11.82 -15.15
CA VAL A 167 -7.15 -10.51 -15.56
C VAL A 167 -8.06 -9.85 -16.60
N LEU A 168 -8.56 -10.62 -17.59
CA LEU A 168 -9.47 -10.10 -18.61
C LEU A 168 -10.82 -9.69 -18.02
N ALA A 169 -11.35 -10.44 -17.05
CA ALA A 169 -12.59 -10.08 -16.36
C ALA A 169 -12.45 -8.77 -15.57
N ALA A 170 -11.33 -8.58 -14.87
CA ALA A 170 -11.02 -7.33 -14.18
C ALA A 170 -10.90 -6.15 -15.18
N LEU A 171 -10.22 -6.35 -16.31
CA LEU A 171 -10.08 -5.33 -17.36
C LEU A 171 -11.41 -4.99 -18.02
N GLU A 172 -12.30 -5.95 -18.24
CA GLU A 172 -13.64 -5.72 -18.78
C GLU A 172 -14.44 -4.78 -17.88
N GLU A 173 -14.40 -5.01 -16.56
CA GLU A 173 -15.05 -4.16 -15.58
C GLU A 173 -14.48 -2.74 -15.61
N ILE A 174 -13.14 -2.59 -15.54
CA ILE A 174 -12.45 -1.29 -15.57
C ILE A 174 -12.79 -0.51 -16.85
N HIS A 175 -12.77 -1.17 -18.01
CA HIS A 175 -13.09 -0.55 -19.30
C HIS A 175 -14.57 -0.18 -19.42
N SER A 176 -15.49 -0.92 -18.78
CA SER A 176 -16.90 -0.58 -18.76
C SER A 176 -17.18 0.78 -18.09
N HIS A 177 -16.32 1.16 -17.14
CA HIS A 177 -16.31 2.48 -16.48
C HIS A 177 -15.51 3.55 -17.22
N HIS A 178 -15.12 3.30 -18.48
CA HIS A 178 -14.33 4.24 -19.32
C HIS A 178 -12.96 4.60 -18.76
N ILE A 179 -12.37 3.76 -17.94
CA ILE A 179 -10.99 3.88 -17.45
C ILE A 179 -10.09 3.03 -18.33
N ILE A 180 -9.03 3.65 -18.90
CA ILE A 180 -8.09 3.03 -19.83
C ILE A 180 -6.66 3.19 -19.28
#